data_329c690e35bb02d975778438416ae005
#
_entry.id   329c690e35bb02d975778438416ae005
#
_cell.length_a   1.000
_cell.length_b   1.000
_cell.length_c   1.000
_cell.angle_alpha   90.00
_cell.angle_beta   90.00
_cell.angle_gamma   90.00
#
_symmetry.space_group_name_H-M   'P 1'
#
loop_
_entity.id
_entity.type
_entity.pdbx_description
1 polymer ?
#
loop_
_entity_poly.entity_id
_entity_poly.type
_entity_poly.pdbx_seq_one_letter_code
_entity_poly.pdbx_strand_id
1 'polypeptide(L)'
;MRVNGQSMLAFCSNDYLGLAHHPALAEAAREATHHFGVGSGGSPLVSGHSAANDALEHEPATSVQLPRALYFYAGYATNTGIIPALVGDGDALFSDALNHACLIDGARLSRATIHRYPHADLAALAA
;
A
#
# COMPACT_ATOMS: atom_id res chain seq x y z
N MET A 1 -7.54 0.36 -23.67
CA MET A 1 -7.21 1.80 -23.46
C MET A 1 -7.05 2.54 -24.77
N ARG A 2 -7.08 3.87 -24.76
CA ARG A 2 -6.79 4.69 -25.96
C ARG A 2 -5.48 5.44 -25.79
N VAL A 3 -4.57 5.31 -26.76
CA VAL A 3 -3.30 6.03 -26.80
C VAL A 3 -3.20 6.75 -28.13
N ASN A 4 -3.02 8.06 -28.12
CA ASN A 4 -2.99 8.91 -29.32
C ASN A 4 -4.19 8.67 -30.27
N GLY A 5 -5.39 8.45 -29.70
CA GLY A 5 -6.61 8.19 -30.46
C GLY A 5 -6.81 6.75 -30.94
N GLN A 6 -5.81 5.89 -30.85
CA GLN A 6 -5.88 4.48 -31.24
C GLN A 6 -6.29 3.58 -30.05
N SER A 7 -7.14 2.58 -30.31
CA SER A 7 -7.51 1.57 -29.31
C SER A 7 -6.40 0.54 -29.18
N MET A 8 -5.91 0.33 -27.97
CA MET A 8 -4.81 -0.60 -27.68
C MET A 8 -5.17 -1.51 -26.51
N LEU A 9 -4.67 -2.75 -26.52
CA LEU A 9 -4.71 -3.64 -25.36
C LEU A 9 -3.66 -3.20 -24.34
N ALA A 10 -4.04 -3.16 -23.07
CA ALA A 10 -3.13 -2.85 -21.97
C ALA A 10 -2.67 -4.13 -21.28
N PHE A 11 -1.36 -4.37 -21.27
CA PHE A 11 -0.74 -5.49 -20.55
C PHE A 11 0.03 -5.04 -19.30
N CYS A 12 0.02 -3.73 -18.99
CA CYS A 12 0.74 -3.13 -17.87
C CYS A 12 -0.19 -2.59 -16.77
N SER A 13 -1.47 -2.97 -16.79
CA SER A 13 -2.45 -2.54 -15.80
C SER A 13 -2.37 -3.41 -14.55
N ASN A 14 -2.48 -2.78 -13.37
CA ASN A 14 -2.67 -3.45 -12.09
C ASN A 14 -4.15 -3.69 -11.75
N ASP A 15 -5.06 -3.35 -12.65
CA ASP A 15 -6.51 -3.59 -12.50
C ASP A 15 -6.86 -5.05 -12.80
N TYR A 16 -6.32 -5.97 -11.99
CA TYR A 16 -6.44 -7.43 -12.20
C TYR A 16 -7.88 -7.94 -12.12
N LEU A 17 -8.74 -7.27 -11.36
CA LEU A 17 -10.14 -7.63 -11.20
C LEU A 17 -11.08 -6.81 -12.09
N GLY A 18 -10.58 -5.86 -12.86
CA GLY A 18 -11.37 -4.98 -13.73
C GLY A 18 -12.28 -4.02 -12.97
N LEU A 19 -11.95 -3.71 -11.71
CA LEU A 19 -12.80 -2.92 -10.82
C LEU A 19 -12.63 -1.41 -10.98
N ALA A 20 -11.56 -0.93 -11.63
CA ALA A 20 -11.27 0.50 -11.75
C ALA A 20 -12.40 1.33 -12.40
N HIS A 21 -13.24 0.71 -13.23
CA HIS A 21 -14.40 1.33 -13.88
C HIS A 21 -15.73 0.69 -13.49
N HIS A 22 -15.76 -0.07 -12.39
CA HIS A 22 -16.98 -0.77 -11.99
C HIS A 22 -18.06 0.24 -11.53
N PRO A 23 -19.29 0.21 -12.07
CA PRO A 23 -20.30 1.22 -11.79
C PRO A 23 -20.72 1.28 -10.31
N ALA A 24 -20.75 0.14 -9.62
CA ALA A 24 -21.09 0.10 -8.19
C ALA A 24 -20.04 0.83 -7.34
N LEU A 25 -18.75 0.77 -7.71
CA LEU A 25 -17.70 1.52 -6.99
C LEU A 25 -17.84 3.02 -7.23
N ALA A 26 -18.19 3.43 -8.45
CA ALA A 26 -18.45 4.83 -8.77
C ALA A 26 -19.67 5.37 -8.00
N GLU A 27 -20.71 4.56 -7.82
CA GLU A 27 -21.90 4.96 -7.05
C GLU A 27 -21.58 5.05 -5.56
N ALA A 28 -20.94 4.05 -4.98
CA ALA A 28 -20.51 4.07 -3.58
C ALA A 28 -19.60 5.28 -3.28
N ALA A 29 -18.71 5.66 -4.21
CA ALA A 29 -17.88 6.86 -4.06
C ALA A 29 -18.71 8.15 -4.05
N ARG A 30 -19.77 8.26 -4.87
CA ARG A 30 -20.69 9.43 -4.85
C ARG A 30 -21.45 9.52 -3.53
N GLU A 31 -21.99 8.40 -3.06
CA GLU A 31 -22.70 8.32 -1.78
C GLU A 31 -21.77 8.68 -0.61
N ALA A 32 -20.58 8.11 -0.57
CA ALA A 32 -19.60 8.43 0.46
C ALA A 32 -19.19 9.91 0.43
N THR A 33 -19.00 10.49 -0.75
CA THR A 33 -18.72 11.94 -0.88
C THR A 33 -19.85 12.79 -0.35
N HIS A 34 -21.10 12.36 -0.52
CA HIS A 34 -22.28 13.07 -0.03
C HIS A 34 -22.36 13.05 1.52
N HIS A 35 -21.99 11.92 2.13
CA HIS A 35 -22.07 11.74 3.58
C HIS A 35 -20.83 12.26 4.33
N PHE A 36 -19.64 12.06 3.80
CA PHE A 36 -18.36 12.31 4.47
C PHE A 36 -17.57 13.48 3.87
N GLY A 37 -18.00 14.02 2.71
CA GLY A 37 -17.22 14.99 1.96
C GLY A 37 -16.07 14.35 1.18
N VAL A 38 -15.16 15.19 0.66
CA VAL A 38 -14.03 14.75 -0.21
C VAL A 38 -12.70 14.63 0.54
N GLY A 39 -12.67 14.98 1.82
CA GLY A 39 -11.45 14.95 2.61
C GLY A 39 -11.71 14.77 4.09
N SER A 40 -10.72 14.24 4.80
CA SER A 40 -10.84 13.92 6.23
C SER A 40 -10.76 15.14 7.16
N GLY A 41 -10.32 16.29 6.68
CA GLY A 41 -10.15 17.51 7.49
C GLY A 41 -9.02 17.46 8.52
N GLY A 42 -8.39 16.32 8.73
CA GLY A 42 -7.30 16.13 9.69
C GLY A 42 -6.62 14.79 9.57
N SER A 43 -5.56 14.55 10.36
CA SER A 43 -4.94 13.24 10.41
C SER A 43 -5.83 12.24 11.17
N PRO A 44 -5.74 10.92 10.86
CA PRO A 44 -6.52 9.90 11.55
C PRO A 44 -6.34 9.89 13.08
N LEU A 45 -5.16 10.25 13.58
CA LEU A 45 -4.86 10.31 15.01
C LEU A 45 -5.57 11.46 15.75
N VAL A 46 -6.07 12.46 15.04
CA VAL A 46 -6.70 13.64 15.64
C VAL A 46 -8.21 13.62 15.39
N SER A 47 -8.63 13.84 14.14
CA SER A 47 -10.04 13.99 13.76
C SER A 47 -10.36 13.45 12.37
N GLY A 48 -9.39 12.91 11.65
CA GLY A 48 -9.53 12.46 10.26
C GLY A 48 -9.94 11.00 10.10
N HIS A 49 -10.24 10.26 11.19
CA HIS A 49 -10.72 8.90 11.13
C HIS A 49 -12.25 8.87 11.21
N SER A 50 -12.89 8.29 10.22
CA SER A 50 -14.36 8.24 10.11
C SER A 50 -14.87 6.80 10.16
N ALA A 51 -16.19 6.62 10.31
CA ALA A 51 -16.83 5.31 10.23
C ALA A 51 -16.54 4.57 8.90
N ALA A 52 -16.27 5.30 7.81
CA ALA A 52 -15.86 4.70 6.54
C ALA A 52 -14.46 4.08 6.63
N ASN A 53 -13.54 4.70 7.37
CA ASN A 53 -12.21 4.14 7.62
C ASN A 53 -12.30 2.88 8.49
N ASP A 54 -13.11 2.89 9.56
CA ASP A 54 -13.35 1.73 10.41
C ASP A 54 -13.89 0.53 9.60
N ALA A 55 -14.90 0.77 8.75
CA ALA A 55 -15.46 -0.26 7.90
C ALA A 55 -14.43 -0.81 6.90
N LEU A 56 -13.63 0.09 6.28
CA LEU A 56 -12.57 -0.29 5.35
C LEU A 56 -11.47 -1.13 6.01
N GLU A 57 -11.15 -0.88 7.27
CA GLU A 57 -10.14 -1.66 8.01
C GLU A 57 -10.71 -2.98 8.51
N HIS A 58 -11.98 -3.03 8.86
CA HIS A 58 -12.66 -4.24 9.33
C HIS A 58 -12.79 -5.32 8.24
N GLU A 59 -13.23 -4.94 7.05
CA GLU A 59 -13.49 -5.89 5.95
C GLU A 59 -12.24 -6.67 5.50
N PRO A 60 -11.08 -6.04 5.20
CA PRO A 60 -9.86 -6.78 4.90
C PRO A 60 -9.37 -7.65 6.05
N ALA A 61 -9.44 -7.14 7.29
CA ALA A 61 -9.05 -7.93 8.47
C ALA A 61 -9.86 -9.22 8.57
N THR A 62 -11.18 -9.13 8.41
CA THR A 62 -12.09 -10.27 8.41
C THR A 62 -11.78 -11.24 7.26
N SER A 63 -11.54 -10.74 6.05
CA SER A 63 -11.29 -11.57 4.86
C SER A 63 -10.03 -12.41 4.98
N VAL A 64 -9.01 -11.93 5.67
CA VAL A 64 -7.74 -12.65 5.92
C VAL A 64 -7.67 -13.28 7.31
N GLN A 65 -8.78 -13.27 8.08
CA GLN A 65 -8.88 -13.84 9.43
C GLN A 65 -7.84 -13.27 10.43
N LEU A 66 -7.54 -12.00 10.30
CA LEU A 66 -6.69 -11.27 11.24
C LEU A 66 -7.52 -10.37 12.16
N PRO A 67 -7.05 -10.08 13.38
CA PRO A 67 -7.81 -9.31 14.36
C PRO A 67 -7.97 -7.84 13.96
N ARG A 68 -7.06 -7.29 13.17
CA ARG A 68 -7.05 -5.89 12.72
C ARG A 68 -6.35 -5.72 11.38
N ALA A 69 -6.72 -4.67 10.66
CA ALA A 69 -5.98 -4.14 9.51
C ALA A 69 -5.75 -2.65 9.71
N LEU A 70 -4.75 -2.11 9.04
CA LEU A 70 -4.47 -0.68 8.97
C LEU A 70 -4.45 -0.27 7.50
N TYR A 71 -5.27 0.70 7.15
CA TYR A 71 -5.36 1.21 5.78
C TYR A 71 -4.33 2.31 5.54
N PHE A 72 -3.65 2.21 4.41
CA PHE A 72 -2.78 3.27 3.87
C PHE A 72 -3.30 3.71 2.50
N TYR A 73 -3.24 5.00 2.22
CA TYR A 73 -3.73 5.59 0.96
C TYR A 73 -2.90 5.18 -0.28
N ALA A 74 -1.71 4.62 -0.09
CA ALA A 74 -0.85 4.16 -1.18
C ALA A 74 0.15 3.09 -0.70
N GLY A 75 0.54 2.17 -1.58
CA GLY A 75 1.56 1.16 -1.29
C GLY A 75 2.93 1.76 -0.95
N TYR A 76 3.28 2.92 -1.54
CA TYR A 76 4.49 3.67 -1.16
C TYR A 76 4.44 4.09 0.32
N ALA A 77 3.34 4.70 0.76
CA ALA A 77 3.15 5.11 2.14
C ALA A 77 3.15 3.91 3.10
N THR A 78 2.57 2.77 2.68
CA THR A 78 2.59 1.53 3.43
C THR A 78 4.04 1.09 3.72
N ASN A 79 4.86 0.93 2.69
CA ASN A 79 6.21 0.41 2.85
C ASN A 79 7.15 1.39 3.58
N THR A 80 7.01 2.69 3.33
CA THR A 80 7.79 3.72 4.04
C THR A 80 7.34 3.93 5.49
N GLY A 81 6.11 3.55 5.83
CA GLY A 81 5.58 3.60 7.20
C GLY A 81 5.85 2.33 8.01
N ILE A 82 5.60 1.15 7.42
CA ILE A 82 5.69 -0.13 8.14
C ILE A 82 7.13 -0.51 8.45
N ILE A 83 8.06 -0.39 7.49
CA ILE A 83 9.44 -0.84 7.68
C ILE A 83 10.10 -0.15 8.88
N PRO A 84 10.11 1.20 8.98
CA PRO A 84 10.71 1.86 10.14
C PRO A 84 9.91 1.69 11.45
N ALA A 85 8.66 1.22 11.38
CA ALA A 85 7.90 0.88 12.57
C ALA A 85 8.25 -0.51 13.14
N LEU A 86 8.78 -1.42 12.32
CA LEU A 86 9.12 -2.78 12.70
C LEU A 86 10.60 -2.98 13.04
N VAL A 87 11.48 -2.22 12.38
CA VAL A 87 12.94 -2.35 12.54
C VAL A 87 13.61 -0.98 12.65
N GLY A 88 14.69 -0.89 13.42
CA GLY A 88 15.39 0.35 13.71
C GLY A 88 16.90 0.19 13.91
N ASP A 89 17.50 1.13 14.62
CA ASP A 89 18.92 1.08 14.97
C ASP A 89 19.23 -0.17 15.79
N GLY A 90 20.26 -0.92 15.38
CA GLY A 90 20.65 -2.19 15.97
C GLY A 90 20.02 -3.43 15.32
N ASP A 91 19.01 -3.27 14.44
CA ASP A 91 18.42 -4.36 13.69
C ASP A 91 19.12 -4.55 12.32
N ALA A 92 18.97 -5.75 11.74
CA ALA A 92 19.42 -6.08 10.40
C ALA A 92 18.24 -6.25 9.45
N LEU A 93 18.34 -5.65 8.26
CA LEU A 93 17.35 -5.73 7.20
C LEU A 93 18.00 -6.28 5.93
N PHE A 94 17.51 -7.43 5.46
CA PHE A 94 17.98 -8.07 4.24
C PHE A 94 17.13 -7.60 3.06
N SER A 95 17.77 -7.01 2.05
CA SER A 95 17.11 -6.36 0.92
C SER A 95 17.56 -6.96 -0.41
N ASP A 96 16.62 -7.47 -1.17
CA ASP A 96 16.87 -7.91 -2.55
C ASP A 96 17.37 -6.75 -3.42
N ALA A 97 18.30 -7.03 -4.33
CA ALA A 97 18.91 -6.03 -5.20
C ALA A 97 17.92 -5.35 -6.16
N LEU A 98 16.80 -6.00 -6.50
CA LEU A 98 15.77 -5.49 -7.40
C LEU A 98 14.47 -5.11 -6.68
N ASN A 99 14.53 -4.85 -5.37
CA ASN A 99 13.38 -4.35 -4.64
C ASN A 99 12.82 -3.06 -5.24
N HIS A 100 11.50 -2.90 -5.16
CA HIS A 100 10.82 -1.66 -5.54
C HIS A 100 11.35 -0.46 -4.73
N ALA A 101 11.38 0.72 -5.32
CA ALA A 101 11.91 1.94 -4.71
C ALA A 101 11.31 2.24 -3.32
N CYS A 102 10.00 2.00 -3.11
CA CYS A 102 9.37 2.22 -1.82
C CYS A 102 9.90 1.32 -0.69
N LEU A 103 10.35 0.10 -1.00
CA LEU A 103 11.01 -0.80 -0.03
C LEU A 103 12.42 -0.30 0.30
N ILE A 104 13.13 0.20 -0.71
CA ILE A 104 14.47 0.81 -0.53
C ILE A 104 14.36 2.05 0.36
N ASP A 105 13.38 2.90 0.11
CA ASP A 105 13.17 4.13 0.90
C ASP A 105 12.71 3.80 2.32
N GLY A 106 11.80 2.83 2.50
CA GLY A 106 11.40 2.36 3.83
C GLY A 106 12.57 1.78 4.62
N ALA A 107 13.44 0.99 3.97
CA ALA A 107 14.66 0.46 4.58
C ALA A 107 15.61 1.57 5.05
N ARG A 108 15.81 2.60 4.23
CA ARG A 108 16.65 3.77 4.60
C ARG A 108 16.09 4.56 5.77
N LEU A 109 14.75 4.71 5.83
CA LEU A 109 14.06 5.42 6.91
C LEU A 109 14.13 4.66 8.24
N SER A 110 14.26 3.33 8.23
CA SER A 110 14.32 2.51 9.44
C SER A 110 15.58 2.71 10.28
N ARG A 111 16.67 3.17 9.69
CA ARG A 111 18.01 3.25 10.30
C ARG A 111 18.62 1.89 10.67
N ALA A 112 17.98 0.77 10.29
CA ALA A 112 18.54 -0.57 10.44
C ALA A 112 19.76 -0.76 9.53
N THR A 113 20.63 -1.71 9.85
CA THR A 113 21.74 -2.10 8.98
C THR A 113 21.19 -2.85 7.77
N ILE A 114 21.41 -2.31 6.56
CA ILE A 114 20.87 -2.87 5.32
C ILE A 114 21.89 -3.80 4.69
N HIS A 115 21.56 -5.08 4.58
CA HIS A 115 22.32 -6.11 3.86
C HIS A 115 21.65 -6.37 2.50
N ARG A 116 22.30 -5.93 1.42
CA ARG A 116 21.78 -6.10 0.06
C ARG A 116 22.36 -7.37 -0.57
N TYR A 117 21.49 -8.25 -1.08
CA TYR A 117 21.88 -9.48 -1.75
C TYR A 117 21.39 -9.52 -3.21
N PRO A 118 22.05 -10.32 -4.09
CA PRO A 118 21.63 -10.45 -5.49
C PRO A 118 20.21 -10.98 -5.62
N HIS A 119 19.50 -10.55 -6.68
CA HIS A 119 18.10 -10.90 -6.89
C HIS A 119 17.85 -12.40 -6.84
N ALA A 120 16.93 -12.81 -5.96
CA ALA A 120 16.51 -14.20 -5.72
C ALA A 120 17.66 -15.19 -5.39
N ASP A 121 18.83 -14.69 -4.98
CA ASP A 121 19.95 -15.53 -4.60
C ASP A 121 19.86 -15.95 -3.12
N LEU A 122 19.21 -17.10 -2.89
CA LEU A 122 19.02 -17.65 -1.55
C LEU A 122 20.33 -18.12 -0.90
N ALA A 123 21.35 -18.48 -1.70
CA ALA A 123 22.66 -18.87 -1.17
C ALA A 123 23.41 -17.66 -0.61
N ALA A 124 23.39 -16.54 -1.32
CA ALA A 124 23.94 -15.28 -0.85
C ALA A 124 23.17 -14.71 0.36
N LEU A 125 21.86 -14.94 0.45
CA LEU A 125 21.06 -14.52 1.61
C LEU A 125 21.39 -15.33 2.87
N ALA A 126 21.77 -16.61 2.72
CA ALA A 126 22.08 -17.52 3.82
C ALA A 126 23.54 -17.43 4.32
N ALA A 127 24.42 -16.76 3.58
CA ALA A 127 25.82 -16.60 3.90
C ALA A 127 26.06 -15.40 4.82
#